data_06c1c7af63493e5fe8f2928f49ad6d2e
#
_entry.id   06c1c7af63493e5fe8f2928f49ad6d2e
#
_cell.length_a   1.000
_cell.length_b   1.000
_cell.length_c   1.000
_cell.angle_alpha   90.00
_cell.angle_beta   90.00
_cell.angle_gamma   90.00
#
_symmetry.space_group_name_H-M   'P 1'
#
loop_
_entity.id
_entity.type
_entity.pdbx_description
1 polymer ?
#
loop_
_entity_poly.entity_id
_entity_poly.type
_entity_poly.pdbx_seq_one_letter_code
_entity_poly.pdbx_strand_id
1 'polypeptide(L)' 'QRAAELLETGEYSVNAVADMVGFANQHYFSTVFKQYMGKSPKQYGGGV' A
#
# COMPACT_ATOMS: atom_id res chain seq x y z
N GLN A 1 1.53 -0.33 -10.68
CA GLN A 1 1.92 0.27 -9.41
C GLN A 1 2.82 -0.65 -8.63
N ARG A 2 3.91 -0.10 -8.27
CA ARG A 2 4.90 -0.89 -7.53
C ARG A 2 4.43 -1.25 -6.13
N ALA A 3 3.56 -0.40 -5.57
CA ALA A 3 3.07 -0.64 -4.22
C ALA A 3 2.33 -1.97 -4.11
N ALA A 4 1.57 -2.34 -5.14
CA ALA A 4 0.84 -3.60 -5.10
C ALA A 4 1.79 -4.78 -5.02
N GLU A 5 2.87 -4.73 -5.78
CA GLU A 5 3.86 -5.81 -5.74
C GLU A 5 4.52 -5.93 -4.38
N LEU A 6 4.85 -4.80 -3.78
CA LEU A 6 5.49 -4.80 -2.47
C LEU A 6 4.56 -5.36 -1.41
N LEU A 7 3.29 -5.02 -1.50
CA LEU A 7 2.32 -5.53 -0.53
C LEU A 7 2.07 -7.02 -0.72
N GLU A 8 2.10 -7.49 -1.96
CA GLU A 8 1.85 -8.90 -2.24
C GLU A 8 2.92 -9.81 -1.66
N THR A 9 4.14 -9.31 -1.53
CA THR A 9 5.20 -10.12 -0.96
C THR A 9 4.97 -10.41 0.51
N GLY A 10 4.20 -9.57 1.19
CA GLY A 10 3.94 -9.74 2.61
C GLY A 10 5.10 -9.36 3.49
N GLU A 11 6.16 -8.81 2.93
CA GLU A 11 7.35 -8.46 3.70
C GLU A 11 7.32 -7.04 4.24
N TYR A 12 6.39 -6.23 3.72
CA TYR A 12 6.36 -4.81 4.08
C TYR A 12 4.98 -4.44 4.60
N SER A 13 4.96 -3.58 5.62
CA SER A 13 3.70 -3.04 6.10
C SER A 13 3.20 -1.96 5.15
N VAL A 14 1.92 -1.61 5.30
CA VAL A 14 1.34 -0.54 4.49
C VAL A 14 2.12 0.75 4.68
N ASN A 15 2.49 1.05 5.92
CA ASN A 15 3.24 2.27 6.23
C ASN A 15 4.60 2.26 5.53
N ALA A 16 5.27 1.13 5.56
CA ALA A 16 6.58 1.02 4.92
C ALA A 16 6.47 1.18 3.41
N VAL A 17 5.45 0.57 2.81
CA VAL A 17 5.25 0.66 1.36
C VAL A 17 4.95 2.11 0.96
N ALA A 18 4.12 2.79 1.74
CA ALA A 18 3.80 4.19 1.44
C ALA A 18 5.07 5.04 1.42
N ASP A 19 5.94 4.81 2.37
CA ASP A 19 7.19 5.55 2.44
C ASP A 19 8.10 5.23 1.26
N MET A 20 8.16 3.96 0.89
CA MET A 20 9.05 3.53 -0.20
C MET A 20 8.61 4.08 -1.55
N VAL A 21 7.32 4.26 -1.76
CA VAL A 21 6.84 4.79 -3.03
C VAL A 21 6.71 6.32 -3.01
N GLY A 22 7.11 6.95 -1.92
CA GLY A 22 7.21 8.40 -1.89
C GLY A 22 6.01 9.14 -1.36
N PHE A 23 5.14 8.47 -0.63
CA PHE A 23 4.00 9.14 -0.02
C PHE A 23 4.35 9.56 1.40
N ALA A 24 4.15 10.82 1.70
CA ALA A 24 4.43 11.33 3.03
C ALA A 24 3.35 10.97 4.03
N ASN A 25 2.16 10.64 3.55
CA ASN A 25 1.01 10.38 4.41
C ASN A 25 0.41 9.04 4.05
N GLN A 26 0.43 8.10 5.01
CA GLN A 26 -0.09 6.77 4.78
C GLN A 26 -1.58 6.79 4.44
N HIS A 27 -2.32 7.67 5.09
CA HIS A 27 -3.76 7.75 4.84
C HIS A 27 -4.03 8.16 3.39
N TYR A 28 -3.30 9.13 2.91
CA TYR A 28 -3.45 9.56 1.52
C TYR A 28 -3.06 8.45 0.56
N PHE A 29 -1.99 7.74 0.88
CA PHE A 29 -1.57 6.60 0.07
C PHE A 29 -2.68 5.56 -0.01
N SER A 30 -3.32 5.26 1.12
CA SER A 30 -4.39 4.27 1.13
C SER A 30 -5.55 4.69 0.25
N THR A 31 -5.89 5.97 0.26
CA THR A 31 -6.98 6.48 -0.57
C THR A 31 -6.66 6.32 -2.04
N VAL A 32 -5.45 6.72 -2.44
CA VAL A 32 -5.04 6.62 -3.83
C VAL A 32 -4.95 5.16 -4.26
N PHE A 33 -4.40 4.31 -3.42
CA PHE A 33 -4.27 2.89 -3.73
C PHE A 33 -5.63 2.26 -3.97
N LYS A 34 -6.60 2.61 -3.12
CA LYS A 34 -7.94 2.05 -3.26
C LYS A 34 -8.59 2.47 -4.57
N GLN A 35 -8.34 3.71 -5.00
CA GLN A 35 -8.89 4.20 -6.25
C GLN A 35 -8.31 3.45 -7.45
N TYR A 36 -7.04 3.11 -7.38
CA TYR A 36 -6.38 2.44 -8.48
C TYR A 36 -6.67 0.94 -8.50
N MET A 37 -6.65 0.31 -7.35
CA MET A 37 -6.71 -1.14 -7.27
C MET A 37 -8.09 -1.68 -6.92
N GLY A 38 -8.98 -0.81 -6.45
CA GLY A 38 -10.31 -1.23 -6.03
C GLY A 38 -10.35 -1.83 -4.64
N LYS A 39 -9.22 -1.97 -3.99
CA LYS A 39 -9.14 -2.50 -2.63
C LYS A 39 -8.14 -1.68 -1.84
N SER A 40 -8.36 -1.62 -0.53
CA SER A 40 -7.41 -0.92 0.32
C SER A 40 -6.09 -1.70 0.38
N PRO A 41 -4.98 -1.02 0.65
CA PRO A 41 -3.70 -1.71 0.76
C PRO A 41 -3.71 -2.77 1.85
N LYS A 42 -4.47 -2.53 2.91
CA LYS A 42 -4.56 -3.48 4.00
C LYS A 42 -5.20 -4.78 3.56
N GLN A 43 -6.22 -4.70 2.71
CA GLN A 43 -6.87 -5.88 2.18
C GLN A 43 -5.97 -6.60 1.18
N TYR A 44 -5.13 -5.86 0.52
CA TYR A 44 -4.31 -6.42 -0.54
C TYR A 44 -3.21 -7.30 0.02
N GLY A 45 -2.52 -6.84 1.03
CA GLY A 45 -1.44 -7.62 1.57
C GLY A 45 -1.03 -7.22 2.96
N GLY A 46 -1.72 -6.28 3.54
CA GLY A 46 -1.33 -5.74 4.81
C GLY A 46 -1.84 -6.49 6.01
N GLY A 47 -2.32 -7.68 5.80
CA GLY A 47 -2.81 -8.48 6.90
C GLY A 47 -1.73 -9.01 7.81
N VAL A 48 -0.54 -8.70 7.50
CA VAL A 48 0.61 -9.18 8.26
C VAL A 48 0.74 -8.44 9.57
#